data_bbdf073a36bc028d1c185672ca0a6e50
#
_entry.id   bbdf073a36bc028d1c185672ca0a6e50
#
_cell.length_a   1.000
_cell.length_b   1.000
_cell.length_c   1.000
_cell.angle_alpha   90.00
_cell.angle_beta   90.00
_cell.angle_gamma   90.00
#
_symmetry.space_group_name_H-M   'P 1'
#
loop_
_entity.id
_entity.type
_entity.pdbx_description
1 polymer ?
#
loop_
_entity_poly.entity_id
_entity_poly.type
_entity_poly.pdbx_seq_one_letter_code
_entity_poly.pdbx_strand_id
1 'polypeptide(L)'
;IGSGLPPFVFPSLRCRRSLRFSPSQATHRSGNVHGNKYHIVGRLQNLRVNLEIDISTGDKVTPRELKYSYPLIFENRSILINSYNIETILAEKIETILRRNVFNSRMKDYYDVYYFLNNLKNEIDKTVWVEAINNTFSIRNSFEYLSDNEQIINDIRDSEKIHNLWNIYSNKYSYAKKIDINDILNLIENLILELDIKITI
;
A
#
# COMPACT_ATOMS: atom_id res chain seq x y z
N ILE A 1 -21.29 18.13 5.43
CA ILE A 1 -20.19 18.51 4.52
C ILE A 1 -19.26 17.31 4.56
N GLY A 2 -19.44 16.38 3.60
CA GLY A 2 -18.76 15.09 3.59
C GLY A 2 -17.36 15.23 3.00
N SER A 3 -16.33 14.87 3.78
CA SER A 3 -14.98 14.63 3.30
C SER A 3 -14.94 13.27 2.61
N GLY A 4 -15.23 13.24 1.29
CA GLY A 4 -15.10 12.04 0.50
C GLY A 4 -13.63 11.71 0.27
N LEU A 5 -13.22 10.49 0.63
CA LEU A 5 -11.99 9.87 0.16
C LEU A 5 -11.95 9.93 -1.38
N PRO A 6 -10.79 10.24 -2.00
CA PRO A 6 -10.67 10.12 -3.43
C PRO A 6 -10.92 8.66 -3.83
N PRO A 7 -11.78 8.38 -4.80
CA PRO A 7 -12.12 7.01 -5.17
C PRO A 7 -10.90 6.32 -5.76
N PHE A 8 -10.53 5.18 -5.18
CA PHE A 8 -9.76 4.19 -5.90
C PHE A 8 -10.66 3.68 -7.04
N VAL A 9 -10.48 4.26 -8.22
CA VAL A 9 -11.32 3.96 -9.39
C VAL A 9 -10.86 2.65 -10.02
N PHE A 10 -11.56 1.57 -9.70
CA PHE A 10 -11.58 0.42 -10.59
C PHE A 10 -12.80 0.55 -11.51
N PRO A 11 -12.64 0.57 -12.84
CA PRO A 11 -13.78 0.65 -13.75
C PRO A 11 -14.62 -0.64 -13.63
N SER A 12 -15.89 -0.49 -13.27
CA SER A 12 -16.87 -1.58 -13.32
C SER A 12 -17.22 -1.87 -14.78
N LEU A 13 -16.57 -2.86 -15.38
CA LEU A 13 -16.95 -3.38 -16.69
C LEU A 13 -18.04 -4.44 -16.53
N ARG A 14 -19.30 -4.08 -16.83
CA ARG A 14 -20.33 -5.07 -17.17
C ARG A 14 -20.00 -5.65 -18.54
N CYS A 15 -19.15 -6.67 -18.60
CA CYS A 15 -18.91 -7.41 -19.82
C CYS A 15 -19.80 -8.67 -19.85
N ARG A 16 -20.91 -8.60 -20.59
CA ARG A 16 -21.63 -9.80 -21.05
C ARG A 16 -20.99 -10.23 -22.38
N ARG A 17 -19.87 -10.92 -22.36
CA ARG A 17 -19.33 -11.84 -23.36
C ARG A 17 -17.81 -11.90 -23.34
N SER A 18 -17.30 -13.10 -23.08
CA SER A 18 -15.93 -13.61 -23.21
C SER A 18 -14.81 -12.78 -22.58
N LEU A 19 -14.55 -13.01 -21.29
CA LEU A 19 -13.25 -12.76 -20.66
C LEU A 19 -12.32 -13.93 -21.03
N ARG A 20 -11.19 -13.66 -21.68
CA ARG A 20 -10.11 -14.65 -21.85
C ARG A 20 -9.04 -14.34 -20.82
N PHE A 21 -8.73 -15.31 -19.99
CA PHE A 21 -7.61 -15.26 -19.04
C PHE A 21 -6.38 -15.84 -19.74
N SER A 22 -5.27 -15.09 -19.78
CA SER A 22 -3.96 -15.65 -20.04
C SER A 22 -3.08 -15.36 -18.83
N PRO A 23 -2.71 -16.38 -18.01
CA PRO A 23 -1.82 -16.19 -16.89
C PRO A 23 -0.39 -16.03 -17.40
N SER A 24 0.23 -14.86 -17.20
CA SER A 24 1.67 -14.74 -17.21
C SER A 24 2.12 -14.79 -15.75
N GLN A 25 2.89 -15.82 -15.39
CA GLN A 25 3.40 -15.98 -14.04
C GLN A 25 4.63 -15.11 -13.84
N ALA A 26 4.50 -14.03 -13.07
CA ALA A 26 5.62 -13.40 -12.41
C ALA A 26 5.47 -13.69 -10.91
N THR A 27 6.26 -14.63 -10.39
CA THR A 27 6.25 -14.96 -8.95
C THR A 27 7.19 -14.03 -8.21
N HIS A 28 6.65 -13.15 -7.36
CA HIS A 28 7.42 -12.48 -6.33
C HIS A 28 7.28 -13.26 -5.01
N ARG A 29 8.42 -13.68 -4.43
CA ARG A 29 8.48 -14.27 -3.09
C ARG A 29 9.07 -13.24 -2.14
N SER A 30 8.37 -12.96 -1.04
CA SER A 30 8.89 -12.28 0.13
C SER A 30 8.46 -13.10 1.34
N GLY A 31 9.38 -13.83 1.94
CA GLY A 31 9.04 -14.77 3.02
C GLY A 31 7.99 -15.79 2.58
N ASN A 32 6.91 -15.92 3.37
CA ASN A 32 5.79 -16.82 3.09
C ASN A 32 4.71 -16.22 2.17
N VAL A 33 4.90 -14.98 1.68
CA VAL A 33 3.94 -14.29 0.81
C VAL A 33 4.18 -14.66 -0.65
N HIS A 34 3.14 -15.11 -1.33
CA HIS A 34 3.16 -15.48 -2.74
C HIS A 34 2.24 -14.55 -3.52
N GLY A 35 2.76 -13.96 -4.59
CA GLY A 35 2.00 -13.07 -5.47
C GLY A 35 1.91 -13.61 -6.90
N ASN A 36 0.72 -13.51 -7.50
CA ASN A 36 0.49 -13.82 -8.90
C ASN A 36 -0.11 -12.59 -9.60
N LYS A 37 0.45 -12.23 -10.74
CA LYS A 37 -0.09 -11.17 -11.59
C LYS A 37 -0.88 -11.79 -12.75
N TYR A 38 -2.11 -11.32 -12.94
CA TYR A 38 -2.98 -11.75 -14.01
C TYR A 38 -3.24 -10.61 -14.98
N HIS A 39 -3.01 -10.85 -16.26
CA HIS A 39 -3.36 -9.93 -17.32
C HIS A 39 -4.70 -10.35 -17.94
N ILE A 40 -5.66 -9.44 -17.93
CA ILE A 40 -7.01 -9.68 -18.44
C ILE A 40 -7.25 -8.72 -19.61
N VAL A 41 -7.78 -9.23 -20.71
CA VAL A 41 -8.19 -8.40 -21.84
C VAL A 41 -9.70 -8.34 -21.88
N GLY A 42 -10.26 -7.17 -21.53
CA GLY A 42 -11.66 -6.85 -21.75
C GLY A 42 -11.90 -6.41 -23.21
N ARG A 43 -12.96 -6.92 -23.82
CA ARG A 43 -13.38 -6.50 -25.18
C ARG A 43 -14.83 -6.06 -25.16
N LEU A 44 -15.08 -4.85 -25.65
CA LEU A 44 -16.41 -4.31 -25.86
C LEU A 44 -16.46 -3.76 -27.29
N GLN A 45 -17.11 -4.48 -28.19
CA GLN A 45 -17.10 -4.19 -29.62
C GLN A 45 -15.65 -4.06 -30.15
N ASN A 46 -15.27 -2.89 -30.66
CA ASN A 46 -13.92 -2.60 -31.15
C ASN A 46 -12.95 -2.09 -30.07
N LEU A 47 -13.45 -1.84 -28.86
CA LEU A 47 -12.63 -1.40 -27.74
C LEU A 47 -11.94 -2.60 -27.08
N ARG A 48 -10.63 -2.49 -26.91
CA ARG A 48 -9.81 -3.44 -26.15
C ARG A 48 -9.22 -2.73 -24.94
N VAL A 49 -9.48 -3.27 -23.74
CA VAL A 49 -8.95 -2.75 -22.48
C VAL A 49 -8.09 -3.83 -21.82
N ASN A 50 -6.84 -3.53 -21.55
CA ASN A 50 -5.94 -4.39 -20.80
C ASN A 50 -6.09 -4.04 -19.31
N LEU A 51 -6.35 -5.05 -18.49
CA LEU A 51 -6.45 -4.95 -17.04
C LEU A 51 -5.39 -5.84 -16.40
N GLU A 52 -4.81 -5.38 -15.31
CA GLU A 52 -3.90 -6.18 -14.49
C GLU A 52 -4.53 -6.39 -13.11
N ILE A 53 -4.46 -7.62 -12.61
CA ILE A 53 -4.90 -7.99 -11.27
C ILE A 53 -3.71 -8.63 -10.57
N ASP A 54 -3.27 -8.02 -9.46
CA ASP A 54 -2.28 -8.61 -8.57
C ASP A 54 -3.03 -9.34 -7.44
N ILE A 55 -2.75 -10.62 -7.28
CA ILE A 55 -3.29 -11.44 -6.18
C ILE A 55 -2.12 -11.84 -5.29
N SER A 56 -2.16 -11.42 -4.04
CA SER A 56 -1.21 -11.80 -3.00
C SER A 56 -1.89 -12.73 -2.00
N THR A 57 -1.15 -13.72 -1.53
CA THR A 57 -1.60 -14.66 -0.49
C THR A 57 -0.50 -14.84 0.54
N GLY A 58 -0.90 -15.08 1.80
CA GLY A 58 0.04 -15.29 2.91
C GLY A 58 0.17 -14.10 3.86
N ASP A 59 -0.24 -12.90 3.46
CA ASP A 59 -0.35 -11.76 4.36
C ASP A 59 -1.51 -11.95 5.35
N LYS A 60 -1.31 -11.52 6.59
CA LYS A 60 -2.33 -11.56 7.64
C LYS A 60 -3.00 -10.18 7.76
N VAL A 61 -4.31 -10.15 7.67
CA VAL A 61 -5.09 -8.95 7.96
C VAL A 61 -5.35 -8.87 9.46
N THR A 62 -4.95 -7.80 10.11
CA THR A 62 -4.97 -7.64 11.57
C THR A 62 -5.95 -6.55 12.00
N PRO A 63 -6.90 -6.82 12.88
CA PRO A 63 -7.22 -8.12 13.47
C PRO A 63 -7.98 -9.05 12.53
N ARG A 64 -8.68 -8.47 11.52
CA ARG A 64 -9.45 -9.17 10.47
C ARG A 64 -9.84 -8.19 9.37
N GLU A 65 -10.34 -8.74 8.27
CA GLU A 65 -10.89 -7.94 7.17
C GLU A 65 -12.11 -7.12 7.61
N LEU A 66 -12.25 -5.93 7.01
CA LEU A 66 -13.41 -5.06 7.16
C LEU A 66 -14.41 -5.28 6.02
N LYS A 67 -15.68 -5.17 6.33
CA LYS A 67 -16.73 -5.10 5.30
C LYS A 67 -16.84 -3.65 4.83
N TYR A 68 -16.45 -3.41 3.59
CA TYR A 68 -16.49 -2.08 2.98
C TYR A 68 -17.61 -2.02 1.92
N SER A 69 -18.47 -1.01 2.05
CA SER A 69 -19.52 -0.74 1.07
C SER A 69 -18.96 0.12 -0.06
N TYR A 70 -18.55 -0.53 -1.14
CA TYR A 70 -17.94 0.13 -2.30
C TYR A 70 -19.01 0.72 -3.22
N PRO A 71 -19.09 2.07 -3.37
CA PRO A 71 -20.06 2.70 -4.25
C PRO A 71 -19.68 2.48 -5.73
N LEU A 72 -20.64 2.12 -6.55
CA LEU A 72 -20.42 1.97 -7.99
C LEU A 72 -20.53 3.33 -8.69
N ILE A 73 -19.60 3.61 -9.61
CA ILE A 73 -19.49 4.92 -10.27
C ILE A 73 -20.69 5.23 -11.17
N PHE A 74 -21.23 4.20 -11.85
CA PHE A 74 -22.28 4.37 -12.86
C PHE A 74 -23.66 3.87 -12.39
N GLU A 75 -23.78 3.43 -11.15
CA GLU A 75 -25.00 2.88 -10.61
C GLU A 75 -25.24 3.45 -9.19
N ASN A 76 -26.48 3.75 -8.89
CA ASN A 76 -26.83 4.30 -7.57
C ASN A 76 -26.96 3.17 -6.51
N ARG A 77 -25.95 2.28 -6.46
CA ARG A 77 -25.84 1.19 -5.48
C ARG A 77 -24.39 0.95 -5.08
N SER A 78 -24.22 0.26 -3.99
CA SER A 78 -22.89 -0.21 -3.52
C SER A 78 -22.81 -1.73 -3.53
N ILE A 79 -21.59 -2.25 -3.60
CA ILE A 79 -21.28 -3.66 -3.39
C ILE A 79 -20.49 -3.82 -2.10
N LEU A 80 -20.77 -4.89 -1.36
CA LEU A 80 -20.04 -5.20 -0.14
C LEU A 80 -18.80 -6.02 -0.49
N ILE A 81 -17.62 -5.52 -0.14
CA ILE A 81 -16.34 -6.19 -0.36
C ILE A 81 -15.58 -6.35 0.96
N ASN A 82 -14.70 -7.34 1.03
CA ASN A 82 -13.71 -7.39 2.12
C ASN A 82 -12.57 -6.43 1.80
N SER A 83 -12.14 -5.67 2.78
CA SER A 83 -11.06 -4.70 2.68
C SER A 83 -10.10 -4.84 3.84
N TYR A 84 -8.87 -4.39 3.65
CA TYR A 84 -7.91 -4.21 4.73
C TYR A 84 -8.28 -2.98 5.57
N ASN A 85 -7.97 -3.04 6.86
CA ASN A 85 -7.98 -1.86 7.71
C ASN A 85 -6.71 -1.02 7.50
N ILE A 86 -6.72 0.21 8.01
CA ILE A 86 -5.63 1.18 7.83
C ILE A 86 -4.34 0.65 8.44
N GLU A 87 -4.42 0.03 9.60
CA GLU A 87 -3.28 -0.47 10.36
C GLU A 87 -2.52 -1.55 9.59
N THR A 88 -3.23 -2.51 8.98
CA THR A 88 -2.60 -3.53 8.13
C THR A 88 -1.93 -2.91 6.91
N ILE A 89 -2.62 -1.98 6.23
CA ILE A 89 -2.06 -1.30 5.05
C ILE A 89 -0.80 -0.52 5.41
N LEU A 90 -0.81 0.23 6.51
CA LEU A 90 0.37 0.98 6.99
C LEU A 90 1.52 0.05 7.34
N ALA A 91 1.26 -1.06 8.05
CA ALA A 91 2.28 -2.03 8.42
C ALA A 91 3.00 -2.60 7.19
N GLU A 92 2.23 -2.99 6.18
CA GLU A 92 2.79 -3.51 4.93
C GLU A 92 3.61 -2.47 4.16
N LYS A 93 3.18 -1.21 4.15
CA LYS A 93 3.90 -0.13 3.46
C LYS A 93 5.18 0.24 4.17
N ILE A 94 5.16 0.36 5.49
CA ILE A 94 6.36 0.66 6.28
C ILE A 94 7.36 -0.48 6.16
N GLU A 95 6.92 -1.74 6.30
CA GLU A 95 7.80 -2.89 6.07
C GLU A 95 8.44 -2.84 4.69
N THR A 96 7.64 -2.56 3.66
CA THR A 96 8.14 -2.48 2.28
C THR A 96 9.15 -1.35 2.09
N ILE A 97 8.92 -0.18 2.72
CA ILE A 97 9.85 0.96 2.66
C ILE A 97 11.16 0.60 3.35
N LEU A 98 11.11 0.08 4.57
CA LEU A 98 12.30 -0.29 5.33
C LEU A 98 13.09 -1.41 4.63
N ARG A 99 12.43 -2.52 4.28
CA ARG A 99 13.08 -3.67 3.66
C ARG A 99 13.72 -3.36 2.31
N ARG A 100 13.14 -2.47 1.51
CA ARG A 100 13.69 -2.08 0.21
C ARG A 100 14.73 -0.99 0.29
N ASN A 101 14.74 -0.22 1.36
CA ASN A 101 15.70 0.86 1.60
C ASN A 101 15.87 1.75 0.34
N VAL A 102 17.09 2.10 -0.03
CA VAL A 102 17.45 2.92 -1.22
C VAL A 102 17.10 2.28 -2.57
N PHE A 103 16.71 1.00 -2.57
CA PHE A 103 16.26 0.30 -3.77
C PHE A 103 14.76 0.41 -4.00
N ASN A 104 14.02 1.08 -3.11
CA ASN A 104 12.59 1.25 -3.26
C ASN A 104 12.25 2.22 -4.39
N SER A 105 11.56 1.73 -5.43
CA SER A 105 11.05 2.55 -6.54
C SER A 105 9.55 2.85 -6.42
N ARG A 106 8.89 2.38 -5.34
CA ARG A 106 7.44 2.50 -5.16
C ARG A 106 7.09 3.80 -4.43
N MET A 107 7.24 4.93 -5.10
CA MET A 107 6.98 6.26 -4.50
C MET A 107 5.54 6.43 -4.02
N LYS A 108 4.60 5.66 -4.58
CA LYS A 108 3.22 5.65 -4.10
C LYS A 108 3.12 5.15 -2.65
N ASP A 109 3.95 4.21 -2.21
CA ASP A 109 3.90 3.73 -0.82
C ASP A 109 4.29 4.85 0.16
N TYR A 110 5.27 5.69 -0.19
CA TYR A 110 5.61 6.89 0.61
C TYR A 110 4.44 7.87 0.68
N TYR A 111 3.80 8.17 -0.47
CA TYR A 111 2.64 9.05 -0.50
C TYR A 111 1.47 8.49 0.31
N ASP A 112 1.19 7.20 0.22
CA ASP A 112 0.09 6.57 0.95
C ASP A 112 0.31 6.66 2.47
N VAL A 113 1.55 6.43 2.95
CA VAL A 113 1.90 6.61 4.37
C VAL A 113 1.67 8.06 4.81
N TYR A 114 2.17 9.03 4.02
CA TYR A 114 1.93 10.45 4.30
C TYR A 114 0.44 10.77 4.39
N TYR A 115 -0.35 10.28 3.43
CA TYR A 115 -1.78 10.53 3.38
C TYR A 115 -2.51 9.98 4.60
N PHE A 116 -2.24 8.74 4.99
CA PHE A 116 -2.86 8.10 6.15
C PHE A 116 -2.50 8.82 7.45
N LEU A 117 -1.23 9.15 7.65
CA LEU A 117 -0.79 9.78 8.88
C LEU A 117 -1.26 11.23 9.05
N ASN A 118 -1.46 11.97 7.95
CA ASN A 118 -1.94 13.34 8.04
C ASN A 118 -3.48 13.46 8.04
N ASN A 119 -4.18 12.54 7.37
CA ASN A 119 -5.63 12.68 7.20
C ASN A 119 -6.44 11.71 8.05
N LEU A 120 -5.87 10.56 8.42
CA LEU A 120 -6.58 9.48 9.09
C LEU A 120 -5.89 9.06 10.41
N LYS A 121 -4.96 9.86 10.93
CA LYS A 121 -4.21 9.54 12.17
C LYS A 121 -5.17 9.20 13.35
N ASN A 122 -6.28 9.91 13.46
CA ASN A 122 -7.26 9.71 14.53
C ASN A 122 -8.10 8.42 14.38
N GLU A 123 -8.06 7.80 13.20
CA GLU A 123 -8.76 6.54 12.91
C GLU A 123 -7.87 5.32 13.19
N ILE A 124 -6.57 5.52 13.41
CA ILE A 124 -5.60 4.47 13.68
C ILE A 124 -5.69 4.05 15.15
N ASP A 125 -6.06 2.79 15.39
CA ASP A 125 -5.99 2.18 16.72
C ASP A 125 -4.56 1.73 17.00
N LYS A 126 -3.92 2.33 18.03
CA LYS A 126 -2.52 2.03 18.37
C LYS A 126 -2.28 0.56 18.72
N THR A 127 -3.24 -0.08 19.39
CA THR A 127 -3.10 -1.49 19.78
C THR A 127 -3.14 -2.39 18.55
N VAL A 128 -4.09 -2.14 17.65
CA VAL A 128 -4.22 -2.87 16.39
C VAL A 128 -2.99 -2.61 15.49
N TRP A 129 -2.49 -1.36 15.49
CA TRP A 129 -1.29 -1.00 14.75
C TRP A 129 -0.06 -1.81 15.19
N VAL A 130 0.21 -1.88 16.51
CA VAL A 130 1.33 -2.68 17.04
C VAL A 130 1.18 -4.15 16.68
N GLU A 131 -0.04 -4.70 16.76
CA GLU A 131 -0.31 -6.09 16.36
C GLU A 131 -0.09 -6.27 14.84
N ALA A 132 -0.52 -5.32 14.01
CA ALA A 132 -0.34 -5.38 12.56
C ALA A 132 1.14 -5.34 12.15
N ILE A 133 1.95 -4.47 12.79
CA ILE A 133 3.41 -4.44 12.59
C ILE A 133 4.01 -5.79 12.95
N ASN A 134 3.75 -6.31 14.14
CA ASN A 134 4.31 -7.59 14.59
C ASN A 134 3.94 -8.73 13.64
N ASN A 135 2.68 -8.83 13.23
CA ASN A 135 2.23 -9.85 12.29
C ASN A 135 2.90 -9.74 10.91
N THR A 136 2.96 -8.52 10.37
CA THR A 136 3.54 -8.27 9.05
C THR A 136 5.02 -8.60 9.01
N PHE A 137 5.80 -8.08 9.98
CA PHE A 137 7.25 -8.30 10.03
C PHE A 137 7.60 -9.75 10.37
N SER A 138 6.80 -10.42 11.20
CA SER A 138 6.96 -11.86 11.50
C SER A 138 6.76 -12.72 10.25
N ILE A 139 5.65 -12.54 9.54
CA ILE A 139 5.32 -13.35 8.36
C ILE A 139 6.35 -13.15 7.24
N ARG A 140 6.87 -11.93 7.10
CA ARG A 140 7.85 -11.58 6.08
C ARG A 140 9.29 -11.83 6.50
N ASN A 141 9.52 -12.30 7.75
CA ASN A 141 10.85 -12.48 8.35
C ASN A 141 11.73 -11.23 8.20
N SER A 142 11.20 -10.08 8.58
CA SER A 142 11.80 -8.77 8.29
C SER A 142 12.01 -7.88 9.52
N PHE A 143 11.98 -8.46 10.74
CA PHE A 143 12.19 -7.70 11.98
C PHE A 143 13.55 -6.98 12.05
N GLU A 144 14.58 -7.50 11.38
CA GLU A 144 15.89 -6.86 11.29
C GLU A 144 15.78 -5.43 10.74
N TYR A 145 14.94 -5.20 9.71
CA TYR A 145 14.75 -3.87 9.14
C TYR A 145 14.00 -2.92 10.08
N LEU A 146 13.17 -3.46 10.98
CA LEU A 146 12.53 -2.64 12.00
C LEU A 146 13.52 -2.25 13.10
N SER A 147 14.43 -3.16 13.47
CA SER A 147 15.50 -2.87 14.44
C SER A 147 16.47 -1.82 13.91
N ASP A 148 16.79 -1.88 12.62
CA ASP A 148 17.74 -0.98 11.97
C ASP A 148 17.06 0.25 11.33
N ASN A 149 15.80 0.55 11.74
CA ASN A 149 14.97 1.57 11.07
C ASN A 149 15.63 2.94 11.01
N GLU A 150 16.31 3.40 12.06
CA GLU A 150 17.00 4.69 12.11
C GLU A 150 18.06 4.79 11.02
N GLN A 151 18.93 3.78 10.90
CA GLN A 151 19.96 3.75 9.88
C GLN A 151 19.36 3.71 8.47
N ILE A 152 18.32 2.88 8.27
CA ILE A 152 17.63 2.74 6.99
C ILE A 152 16.98 4.07 6.57
N ILE A 153 16.32 4.77 7.49
CA ILE A 153 15.68 6.05 7.21
C ILE A 153 16.72 7.09 6.84
N ASN A 154 17.88 7.10 7.50
CA ASN A 154 19.00 7.99 7.16
C ASN A 154 19.58 7.67 5.78
N ASP A 155 19.77 6.39 5.44
CA ASP A 155 20.23 5.98 4.12
C ASP A 155 19.26 6.45 3.00
N ILE A 156 17.95 6.33 3.25
CA ILE A 156 16.90 6.81 2.32
C ILE A 156 16.97 8.34 2.19
N ARG A 157 17.14 9.05 3.32
CA ARG A 157 17.21 10.52 3.39
C ARG A 157 18.40 11.06 2.61
N ASP A 158 19.54 10.37 2.63
CA ASP A 158 20.76 10.77 1.94
C ASP A 158 20.82 10.28 0.47
N SER A 159 19.84 9.49 0.03
CA SER A 159 19.85 8.90 -1.30
C SER A 159 19.38 9.85 -2.39
N GLU A 160 20.28 10.37 -3.22
CA GLU A 160 19.91 11.14 -4.42
C GLU A 160 18.94 10.40 -5.34
N LYS A 161 19.06 9.08 -5.44
CA LYS A 161 18.17 8.25 -6.25
C LYS A 161 16.73 8.35 -5.76
N ILE A 162 16.50 8.27 -4.45
CA ILE A 162 15.15 8.35 -3.88
C ILE A 162 14.59 9.76 -4.09
N HIS A 163 15.38 10.81 -3.85
CA HIS A 163 14.97 12.19 -4.13
C HIS A 163 14.58 12.39 -5.60
N ASN A 164 15.37 11.87 -6.52
CA ASN A 164 15.05 11.94 -7.96
C ASN A 164 13.75 11.21 -8.31
N LEU A 165 13.55 10.00 -7.78
CA LEU A 165 12.32 9.23 -7.99
C LEU A 165 11.10 9.94 -7.39
N TRP A 166 11.25 10.53 -6.20
CA TRP A 166 10.19 11.33 -5.57
C TRP A 166 9.86 12.57 -6.40
N ASN A 167 10.85 13.30 -6.88
CA ASN A 167 10.66 14.47 -7.74
C ASN A 167 9.88 14.11 -9.02
N ILE A 168 10.22 12.99 -9.67
CA ILE A 168 9.48 12.50 -10.84
C ILE A 168 8.03 12.20 -10.47
N TYR A 169 7.81 11.50 -9.35
CA TYR A 169 6.48 11.14 -8.88
C TYR A 169 5.64 12.38 -8.53
N SER A 170 6.17 13.28 -7.71
CA SER A 170 5.47 14.48 -7.24
C SER A 170 5.16 15.46 -8.38
N ASN A 171 6.01 15.56 -9.40
CA ASN A 171 5.72 16.36 -10.59
C ASN A 171 4.64 15.73 -11.47
N LYS A 172 4.55 14.40 -11.49
CA LYS A 172 3.52 13.69 -12.27
C LYS A 172 2.13 13.78 -11.62
N TYR A 173 2.06 13.81 -10.29
CA TYR A 173 0.81 13.76 -9.55
C TYR A 173 0.59 15.04 -8.73
N SER A 174 -0.41 15.83 -9.11
CA SER A 174 -0.72 17.13 -8.50
C SER A 174 -0.94 17.07 -6.99
N TYR A 175 -1.50 15.97 -6.48
CA TYR A 175 -1.74 15.76 -5.06
C TYR A 175 -0.45 15.58 -4.23
N ALA A 176 0.64 15.18 -4.86
CA ALA A 176 1.93 14.98 -4.20
C ALA A 176 2.89 16.17 -4.36
N LYS A 177 2.55 17.16 -5.21
CA LYS A 177 3.46 18.21 -5.68
C LYS A 177 4.08 19.09 -4.56
N LYS A 178 3.37 19.24 -3.44
CA LYS A 178 3.80 20.10 -2.32
C LYS A 178 4.41 19.31 -1.15
N ILE A 179 4.61 18.02 -1.31
CA ILE A 179 5.07 17.14 -0.24
C ILE A 179 6.56 16.90 -0.43
N ASP A 180 7.36 17.16 0.62
CA ASP A 180 8.76 16.78 0.66
C ASP A 180 8.90 15.33 1.14
N ILE A 181 9.86 14.60 0.55
CA ILE A 181 10.13 13.21 0.95
C ILE A 181 10.63 13.15 2.41
N ASN A 182 11.37 14.17 2.86
CA ASN A 182 11.86 14.25 4.24
C ASN A 182 10.72 14.40 5.25
N ASP A 183 9.63 15.12 4.88
CA ASP A 183 8.45 15.21 5.74
C ASP A 183 7.82 13.82 5.94
N ILE A 184 7.80 13.00 4.90
CA ILE A 184 7.29 11.63 4.98
C ILE A 184 8.19 10.77 5.87
N LEU A 185 9.51 10.86 5.68
CA LEU A 185 10.47 10.11 6.49
C LEU A 185 10.37 10.48 7.97
N ASN A 186 10.24 11.77 8.29
CA ASN A 186 10.02 12.24 9.66
C ASN A 186 8.71 11.69 10.26
N LEU A 187 7.65 11.61 9.47
CA LEU A 187 6.39 11.00 9.92
C LEU A 187 6.55 9.53 10.24
N ILE A 188 7.26 8.77 9.41
CA ILE A 188 7.54 7.34 9.62
C ILE A 188 8.36 7.15 10.90
N GLU A 189 9.43 7.92 11.05
CA GLU A 189 10.34 7.89 12.20
C GLU A 189 9.57 8.18 13.50
N ASN A 190 8.80 9.27 13.54
CA ASN A 190 7.97 9.62 14.69
C ASN A 190 6.92 8.55 15.02
N LEU A 191 6.30 7.95 13.99
CA LEU A 191 5.34 6.88 14.19
C LEU A 191 5.97 5.64 14.84
N ILE A 192 7.16 5.25 14.41
CA ILE A 192 7.90 4.12 14.98
C ILE A 192 8.29 4.43 16.43
N LEU A 193 8.75 5.65 16.71
CA LEU A 193 9.13 6.10 18.07
C LEU A 193 7.92 6.19 19.01
N GLU A 194 6.79 6.76 18.56
CA GLU A 194 5.57 6.92 19.37
C GLU A 194 4.98 5.58 19.83
N LEU A 195 5.24 4.51 19.12
CA LEU A 195 4.64 3.23 19.40
C LEU A 195 5.42 2.40 20.42
N ASP A 196 6.63 2.86 20.82
CA ASP A 196 7.52 2.11 21.72
C ASP A 196 7.46 0.61 21.40
N ILE A 197 7.68 0.31 20.09
CA ILE A 197 7.53 -1.05 19.57
C ILE A 197 8.56 -1.89 20.27
N LYS A 198 8.19 -2.44 21.43
CA LYS A 198 8.97 -3.45 22.13
C LYS A 198 9.00 -4.66 21.22
N ILE A 199 10.10 -4.76 20.48
CA ILE A 199 10.43 -5.98 19.74
C ILE A 199 10.56 -7.04 20.82
N THR A 200 9.52 -7.84 20.99
CA THR A 200 9.61 -9.05 21.79
C THR A 200 10.36 -10.06 20.93
N ILE A 201 11.70 -10.03 21.09
CA ILE A 201 12.61 -11.03 20.49
C ILE A 201 12.42 -12.36 21.19
#